data_508ddc9884c7489bcba80d65f2bd15a5
#
_entry.id   508ddc9884c7489bcba80d65f2bd15a5
#
_cell.length_a   1.000
_cell.length_b   1.000
_cell.length_c   1.000
_cell.angle_alpha   90.00
_cell.angle_beta   90.00
_cell.angle_gamma   90.00
#
_symmetry.space_group_name_H-M   'P 1'
#
loop_
_entity.id
_entity.type
_entity.pdbx_description
1 polymer ?
#
loop_
_entity_poly.entity_id
_entity_poly.type
_entity_poly.pdbx_seq_one_letter_code
_entity_poly.pdbx_strand_id
1 'polypeptide(L)'
;MERIRWGIIGAGSIADTVAGEFAFVPQAELVAVASRDPDRSRQFARKHGIPAAHRDYRALIESRGVDVVYIATTHPQHRDIALAAIAAGKAVLVEKAFTSTLAGAQEVVAAATEAGVFAMEAMWTRFLPAVEAAREVVAWGRIGQVLGVQGDLCAYRPYNPASRLWDPATGGGAILDLGVYTVSMAEAFLGAARQVHCVGRYAPNGVESAATMSIGYAGGGTAALTCGFDVHGPAQM
;
A
#
# COMPACT_ATOMS: atom_id res chain seq x y z
N MET A 1 -13.09 15.40 21.61
CA MET A 1 -12.94 14.00 21.16
C MET A 1 -11.52 13.55 21.48
N GLU A 2 -11.37 12.37 22.00
CA GLU A 2 -10.06 11.76 22.22
C GLU A 2 -9.38 11.51 20.85
N ARG A 3 -8.10 11.82 20.73
CA ARG A 3 -7.35 11.62 19.49
C ARG A 3 -6.96 10.15 19.36
N ILE A 4 -7.00 9.64 18.15
CA ILE A 4 -6.50 8.29 17.82
C ILE A 4 -4.97 8.35 17.80
N ARG A 5 -4.34 7.47 18.58
CA ARG A 5 -2.88 7.43 18.76
C ARG A 5 -2.24 6.46 17.78
N TRP A 6 -1.38 6.99 16.92
CA TRP A 6 -0.74 6.25 15.84
C TRP A 6 0.72 5.92 16.15
N GLY A 7 1.11 4.71 15.79
CA GLY A 7 2.51 4.30 15.73
C GLY A 7 2.94 4.01 14.30
N ILE A 8 4.14 4.42 13.90
CA ILE A 8 4.73 4.11 12.60
C ILE A 8 5.77 3.00 12.74
N ILE A 9 5.66 1.94 11.94
CA ILE A 9 6.69 0.91 11.81
C ILE A 9 7.35 1.03 10.44
N GLY A 10 8.64 1.37 10.45
CA GLY A 10 9.41 1.75 9.27
C GLY A 10 9.69 3.25 9.24
N ALA A 11 10.95 3.65 9.09
CA ALA A 11 11.38 5.03 9.03
C ALA A 11 11.96 5.35 7.64
N GLY A 12 11.22 4.97 6.58
CA GLY A 12 11.56 5.19 5.18
C GLY A 12 10.98 6.50 4.63
N SER A 13 11.17 6.71 3.32
CA SER A 13 10.68 7.93 2.63
C SER A 13 9.17 8.09 2.71
N ILE A 14 8.41 6.99 2.52
CA ILE A 14 6.94 7.08 2.59
C ILE A 14 6.46 7.38 4.03
N ALA A 15 7.09 6.78 5.02
CA ALA A 15 6.81 7.10 6.42
C ALA A 15 7.10 8.58 6.74
N ASP A 16 8.16 9.14 6.15
CA ASP A 16 8.55 10.54 6.31
C ASP A 16 7.49 11.49 5.74
N THR A 17 6.97 11.17 4.54
CA THR A 17 5.86 11.92 3.92
C THR A 17 4.62 11.86 4.80
N VAL A 18 4.17 10.66 5.16
CA VAL A 18 2.94 10.46 5.95
C VAL A 18 3.06 11.10 7.34
N ALA A 19 4.21 11.01 8.00
CA ALA A 19 4.41 11.66 9.30
C ALA A 19 4.24 13.18 9.23
N GLY A 20 4.66 13.81 8.11
CA GLY A 20 4.44 15.24 7.86
C GLY A 20 2.96 15.60 7.67
N GLU A 21 2.14 14.68 7.17
CA GLU A 21 0.73 14.90 6.89
C GLU A 21 -0.17 14.79 8.13
N PHE A 22 0.31 14.22 9.23
CA PHE A 22 -0.44 14.17 10.48
C PHE A 22 -0.88 15.55 11.00
N ALA A 23 -0.14 16.60 10.65
CA ALA A 23 -0.52 17.97 10.98
C ALA A 23 -1.88 18.41 10.38
N PHE A 24 -2.32 17.76 9.32
CA PHE A 24 -3.59 18.05 8.65
C PHE A 24 -4.76 17.18 9.16
N VAL A 25 -4.51 16.27 10.11
CA VAL A 25 -5.51 15.33 10.65
C VAL A 25 -5.66 15.55 12.17
N PRO A 26 -6.45 16.53 12.60
CA PRO A 26 -6.54 16.91 14.02
C PRO A 26 -7.08 15.81 14.94
N GLN A 27 -7.73 14.79 14.38
CA GLN A 27 -8.24 13.63 15.11
C GLN A 27 -7.18 12.55 15.36
N ALA A 28 -6.01 12.64 14.71
CA ALA A 28 -4.90 11.71 14.84
C ALA A 28 -3.74 12.33 15.61
N GLU A 29 -3.01 11.50 16.34
CA GLU A 29 -1.79 11.88 17.02
C GLU A 29 -0.71 10.84 16.78
N LEU A 30 0.43 11.28 16.26
CA LEU A 30 1.58 10.40 16.04
C LEU A 30 2.41 10.31 17.30
N VAL A 31 2.34 9.18 18.00
CA VAL A 31 2.90 9.01 19.35
C VAL A 31 4.12 8.11 19.40
N ALA A 32 4.34 7.25 18.40
CA ALA A 32 5.42 6.29 18.43
C ALA A 32 6.00 6.00 17.03
N VAL A 33 7.28 5.65 16.99
CA VAL A 33 7.93 5.12 15.78
C VAL A 33 8.87 3.97 16.13
N ALA A 34 8.98 3.00 15.24
CA ALA A 34 9.94 1.91 15.34
C ALA A 34 10.58 1.61 13.97
N SER A 35 11.84 1.21 13.98
CA SER A 35 12.52 0.64 12.82
C SER A 35 13.52 -0.42 13.27
N ARG A 36 14.08 -1.20 12.32
CA ARG A 36 15.13 -2.19 12.61
C ARG A 36 16.42 -1.57 13.16
N ASP A 37 16.64 -0.30 12.85
CA ASP A 37 17.75 0.48 13.37
C ASP A 37 17.22 1.47 14.42
N PRO A 38 17.59 1.31 15.71
CA PRO A 38 17.14 2.18 16.79
C PRO A 38 17.61 3.64 16.64
N ASP A 39 18.78 3.87 16.03
CA ASP A 39 19.27 5.25 15.78
C ASP A 39 18.40 5.95 14.76
N ARG A 40 18.01 5.23 13.73
CA ARG A 40 17.08 5.72 12.71
C ARG A 40 15.69 6.03 13.31
N SER A 41 15.19 5.18 14.21
CA SER A 41 13.96 5.47 14.94
C SER A 41 14.07 6.75 15.76
N ARG A 42 15.17 6.92 16.51
CA ARG A 42 15.42 8.14 17.30
C ARG A 42 15.56 9.41 16.45
N GLN A 43 16.24 9.29 15.31
CA GLN A 43 16.39 10.43 14.38
C GLN A 43 15.05 10.84 13.77
N PHE A 44 14.26 9.86 13.35
CA PHE A 44 12.93 10.08 12.80
C PHE A 44 11.99 10.70 13.83
N ALA A 45 12.00 10.19 15.07
CA ALA A 45 11.20 10.74 16.17
C ALA A 45 11.54 12.20 16.43
N ARG A 46 12.84 12.55 16.50
CA ARG A 46 13.26 13.95 16.65
C ARG A 46 12.80 14.85 15.51
N LYS A 47 12.92 14.37 14.28
CA LYS A 47 12.52 15.13 13.08
C LYS A 47 11.03 15.49 13.09
N HIS A 48 10.18 14.57 13.51
CA HIS A 48 8.72 14.73 13.46
C HIS A 48 8.07 15.03 14.82
N GLY A 49 8.87 15.27 15.86
CA GLY A 49 8.33 15.56 17.19
C GLY A 49 7.58 14.39 17.84
N ILE A 50 7.91 13.15 17.46
CA ILE A 50 7.25 11.93 17.98
C ILE A 50 7.80 11.63 19.38
N PRO A 51 6.94 11.48 20.41
CA PRO A 51 7.41 11.35 21.79
C PRO A 51 8.14 10.03 22.07
N ALA A 52 7.79 8.93 21.40
CA ALA A 52 8.38 7.62 21.65
C ALA A 52 9.10 7.03 20.43
N ALA A 53 10.37 6.64 20.61
CA ALA A 53 11.13 5.86 19.63
C ALA A 53 11.42 4.47 20.21
N HIS A 54 10.83 3.45 19.60
CA HIS A 54 11.01 2.07 20.04
C HIS A 54 12.19 1.40 19.29
N ARG A 55 12.82 0.43 19.96
CA ARG A 55 13.97 -0.30 19.41
C ARG A 55 13.63 -1.23 18.25
N ASP A 56 12.38 -1.71 18.23
CA ASP A 56 11.84 -2.62 17.20
C ASP A 56 10.32 -2.53 17.15
N TYR A 57 9.72 -3.17 16.15
CA TYR A 57 8.28 -3.12 15.95
C TYR A 57 7.48 -3.81 17.05
N ARG A 58 8.03 -4.84 17.71
CA ARG A 58 7.35 -5.58 18.79
C ARG A 58 7.16 -4.69 20.00
N ALA A 59 8.20 -3.97 20.39
CA ALA A 59 8.13 -3.01 21.49
C ALA A 59 7.11 -1.89 21.22
N LEU A 60 6.93 -1.46 19.96
CA LEU A 60 5.90 -0.50 19.59
C LEU A 60 4.50 -1.12 19.70
N ILE A 61 4.31 -2.32 19.17
CA ILE A 61 3.00 -3.03 19.20
C ILE A 61 2.55 -3.30 20.64
N GLU A 62 3.45 -3.65 21.53
CA GLU A 62 3.17 -3.89 22.96
C GLU A 62 2.83 -2.60 23.73
N SER A 63 3.09 -1.43 23.17
CA SER A 63 2.80 -0.14 23.80
C SER A 63 1.29 0.06 23.97
N ARG A 64 0.85 0.31 25.21
CA ARG A 64 -0.55 0.66 25.52
C ARG A 64 -0.95 2.05 25.00
N GLY A 65 0.02 2.87 24.64
CA GLY A 65 -0.18 4.21 24.13
C GLY A 65 -0.44 4.28 22.62
N VAL A 66 -0.55 3.15 21.91
CA VAL A 66 -0.78 3.09 20.46
C VAL A 66 -2.10 2.38 20.20
N ASP A 67 -2.96 2.96 19.37
CA ASP A 67 -4.25 2.41 18.97
C ASP A 67 -4.17 1.82 17.55
N VAL A 68 -3.50 2.50 16.64
CA VAL A 68 -3.34 2.14 15.23
C VAL A 68 -1.87 2.07 14.86
N VAL A 69 -1.50 1.08 14.08
CA VAL A 69 -0.14 0.90 13.56
C VAL A 69 -0.13 1.12 12.05
N TYR A 70 0.61 2.13 11.61
CA TYR A 70 0.94 2.31 10.19
C TYR A 70 2.22 1.54 9.86
N ILE A 71 2.11 0.58 8.94
CA ILE A 71 3.19 -0.32 8.54
C ILE A 71 3.77 0.16 7.21
N ALA A 72 4.96 0.77 7.26
CA ALA A 72 5.66 1.39 6.14
C ALA A 72 7.05 0.75 5.90
N THR A 73 7.07 -0.57 5.94
CA THR A 73 8.27 -1.40 5.71
C THR A 73 8.38 -1.83 4.24
N THR A 74 9.18 -2.84 3.92
CA THR A 74 9.19 -3.48 2.61
C THR A 74 8.13 -4.58 2.54
N HIS A 75 7.61 -4.86 1.35
CA HIS A 75 6.48 -5.75 1.11
C HIS A 75 6.54 -7.10 1.84
N PRO A 76 7.69 -7.83 1.87
CA PRO A 76 7.74 -9.13 2.54
C PRO A 76 7.50 -9.08 4.05
N GLN A 77 7.68 -7.91 4.68
CA GLN A 77 7.52 -7.74 6.12
C GLN A 77 6.07 -7.37 6.52
N HIS A 78 5.25 -6.92 5.58
CA HIS A 78 3.90 -6.40 5.87
C HIS A 78 3.04 -7.44 6.60
N ARG A 79 2.98 -8.67 6.06
CA ARG A 79 2.18 -9.75 6.63
C ARG A 79 2.50 -10.02 8.10
N ASP A 80 3.76 -10.29 8.41
CA ASP A 80 4.16 -10.72 9.75
C ASP A 80 3.98 -9.61 10.79
N ILE A 81 4.25 -8.37 10.39
CA ILE A 81 4.05 -7.20 11.26
C ILE A 81 2.55 -6.94 11.47
N ALA A 82 1.74 -7.03 10.41
CA ALA A 82 0.29 -6.86 10.51
C ALA A 82 -0.35 -7.91 11.40
N LEU A 83 -0.01 -9.19 11.23
CA LEU A 83 -0.50 -10.27 12.09
C LEU A 83 -0.12 -10.07 13.55
N ALA A 84 1.12 -9.64 13.82
CA ALA A 84 1.56 -9.36 15.20
C ALA A 84 0.80 -8.18 15.82
N ALA A 85 0.53 -7.12 15.05
CA ALA A 85 -0.24 -5.97 15.52
C ALA A 85 -1.72 -6.34 15.79
N ILE A 86 -2.34 -7.09 14.88
CA ILE A 86 -3.70 -7.59 15.03
C ILE A 86 -3.84 -8.49 16.26
N ALA A 87 -2.90 -9.41 16.47
CA ALA A 87 -2.89 -10.27 17.66
C ALA A 87 -2.76 -9.49 18.98
N ALA A 88 -2.15 -8.30 18.94
CA ALA A 88 -2.08 -7.37 20.06
C ALA A 88 -3.30 -6.43 20.18
N GLY A 89 -4.35 -6.65 19.37
CA GLY A 89 -5.57 -5.84 19.35
C GLY A 89 -5.41 -4.45 18.73
N LYS A 90 -4.36 -4.25 17.90
CA LYS A 90 -4.12 -2.97 17.23
C LYS A 90 -4.76 -2.94 15.86
N ALA A 91 -5.42 -1.84 15.52
CA ALA A 91 -5.81 -1.56 14.15
C ALA A 91 -4.55 -1.35 13.28
N VAL A 92 -4.64 -1.70 11.98
CA VAL A 92 -3.50 -1.59 11.07
C VAL A 92 -3.86 -0.85 9.78
N LEU A 93 -2.97 0.03 9.37
CA LEU A 93 -2.90 0.60 8.03
C LEU A 93 -1.59 0.12 7.40
N VAL A 94 -1.65 -0.66 6.34
CA VAL A 94 -0.48 -1.30 5.74
C VAL A 94 -0.18 -0.67 4.39
N GLU A 95 1.06 -0.28 4.16
CA GLU A 95 1.47 0.24 2.84
C GLU A 95 1.16 -0.73 1.70
N LYS A 96 0.95 -0.14 0.55
CA LYS A 96 0.80 -0.89 -0.71
C LYS A 96 2.18 -1.46 -1.14
N ALA A 97 2.26 -2.61 -1.74
CA ALA A 97 1.22 -3.63 -1.81
C ALA A 97 0.95 -4.24 -0.43
N PHE A 98 -0.33 -4.51 -0.14
CA PHE A 98 -0.79 -4.96 1.18
C PHE A 98 0.06 -6.10 1.75
N THR A 99 0.36 -7.10 0.92
CA THR A 99 1.34 -8.16 1.19
C THR A 99 2.01 -8.60 -0.11
N SER A 100 3.09 -9.38 -0.01
CA SER A 100 3.78 -9.92 -1.20
C SER A 100 3.04 -11.07 -1.89
N THR A 101 2.03 -11.66 -1.23
CA THR A 101 1.31 -12.83 -1.74
C THR A 101 -0.18 -12.78 -1.41
N LEU A 102 -1.00 -13.40 -2.26
CA LEU A 102 -2.43 -13.55 -1.99
C LEU A 102 -2.71 -14.27 -0.68
N ALA A 103 -2.00 -15.37 -0.40
CA ALA A 103 -2.15 -16.11 0.85
C ALA A 103 -1.90 -15.22 2.08
N GLY A 104 -0.83 -14.41 2.05
CA GLY A 104 -0.54 -13.46 3.12
C GLY A 104 -1.65 -12.41 3.31
N ALA A 105 -2.22 -11.90 2.22
CA ALA A 105 -3.34 -10.97 2.30
C ALA A 105 -4.58 -11.62 2.93
N GLN A 106 -4.90 -12.84 2.52
CA GLN A 106 -6.02 -13.60 3.09
C GLN A 106 -5.85 -13.88 4.58
N GLU A 107 -4.63 -14.23 5.03
CA GLU A 107 -4.33 -14.44 6.43
C GLU A 107 -4.50 -13.16 7.26
N VAL A 108 -4.00 -12.02 6.77
CA VAL A 108 -4.16 -10.72 7.48
C VAL A 108 -5.63 -10.33 7.59
N VAL A 109 -6.40 -10.45 6.51
CA VAL A 109 -7.83 -10.13 6.50
C VAL A 109 -8.61 -11.06 7.44
N ALA A 110 -8.32 -12.37 7.40
CA ALA A 110 -8.97 -13.33 8.29
C ALA A 110 -8.67 -13.03 9.77
N ALA A 111 -7.39 -12.80 10.11
CA ALA A 111 -6.98 -12.47 11.47
C ALA A 111 -7.63 -11.17 11.99
N ALA A 112 -7.72 -10.14 11.15
CA ALA A 112 -8.36 -8.88 11.51
C ALA A 112 -9.86 -9.06 11.75
N THR A 113 -10.52 -9.86 10.91
CA THR A 113 -11.95 -10.17 11.06
C THR A 113 -12.21 -10.95 12.34
N GLU A 114 -11.42 -11.97 12.64
CA GLU A 114 -11.53 -12.79 13.84
C GLU A 114 -11.28 -11.98 15.11
N ALA A 115 -10.28 -11.12 15.10
CA ALA A 115 -9.96 -10.25 16.23
C ALA A 115 -10.90 -9.05 16.38
N GLY A 116 -11.76 -8.76 15.39
CA GLY A 116 -12.64 -7.59 15.38
C GLY A 116 -11.89 -6.26 15.34
N VAL A 117 -10.70 -6.21 14.74
CA VAL A 117 -9.90 -5.00 14.59
C VAL A 117 -9.89 -4.50 13.14
N PHE A 118 -9.75 -3.19 12.97
CA PHE A 118 -9.70 -2.58 11.65
C PHE A 118 -8.37 -2.87 10.96
N ALA A 119 -8.43 -3.29 9.68
CA ALA A 119 -7.26 -3.46 8.82
C ALA A 119 -7.54 -2.87 7.42
N MET A 120 -6.62 -2.08 6.89
CA MET A 120 -6.74 -1.45 5.58
C MET A 120 -5.40 -1.38 4.88
N GLU A 121 -5.42 -1.53 3.55
CA GLU A 121 -4.30 -1.17 2.68
C GLU A 121 -4.24 0.35 2.47
N ALA A 122 -3.05 0.94 2.51
CA ALA A 122 -2.83 2.36 2.26
C ALA A 122 -2.86 2.69 0.75
N MET A 123 -3.94 2.31 0.08
CA MET A 123 -4.18 2.62 -1.34
C MET A 123 -4.77 4.02 -1.46
N TRP A 124 -3.97 5.03 -1.20
CA TRP A 124 -4.34 6.43 -1.09
C TRP A 124 -5.09 6.98 -2.29
N THR A 125 -4.81 6.47 -3.49
CA THR A 125 -5.46 6.90 -4.73
C THR A 125 -6.97 6.70 -4.72
N ARG A 126 -7.48 5.73 -3.95
CA ARG A 126 -8.94 5.49 -3.81
C ARG A 126 -9.67 6.60 -3.06
N PHE A 127 -8.95 7.41 -2.31
CA PHE A 127 -9.47 8.48 -1.46
C PHE A 127 -9.23 9.88 -2.05
N LEU A 128 -8.74 9.96 -3.29
CA LEU A 128 -8.62 11.25 -3.97
C LEU A 128 -10.01 11.82 -4.27
N PRO A 129 -10.26 13.11 -4.02
CA PRO A 129 -11.57 13.74 -4.28
C PRO A 129 -12.05 13.55 -5.72
N ALA A 130 -11.14 13.57 -6.70
CA ALA A 130 -11.47 13.33 -8.11
C ALA A 130 -11.93 11.88 -8.36
N VAL A 131 -11.34 10.90 -7.67
CA VAL A 131 -11.73 9.49 -7.78
C VAL A 131 -13.06 9.24 -7.09
N GLU A 132 -13.29 9.85 -5.93
CA GLU A 132 -14.57 9.78 -5.23
C GLU A 132 -15.68 10.38 -6.07
N ALA A 133 -15.47 11.58 -6.64
CA ALA A 133 -16.43 12.22 -7.55
C ALA A 133 -16.72 11.36 -8.80
N ALA A 134 -15.70 10.74 -9.41
CA ALA A 134 -15.87 9.83 -10.53
C ALA A 134 -16.71 8.60 -10.16
N ARG A 135 -16.48 8.01 -8.98
CA ARG A 135 -17.27 6.88 -8.47
C ARG A 135 -18.74 7.26 -8.24
N GLU A 136 -19.01 8.45 -7.73
CA GLU A 136 -20.36 8.96 -7.55
C GLU A 136 -21.08 9.13 -8.90
N VAL A 137 -20.42 9.73 -9.91
CA VAL A 137 -20.96 9.90 -11.26
C VAL A 137 -21.35 8.55 -11.88
N VAL A 138 -20.50 7.53 -11.69
CA VAL A 138 -20.78 6.16 -12.13
C VAL A 138 -21.93 5.55 -11.33
N ALA A 139 -21.93 5.66 -10.01
CA ALA A 139 -22.97 5.10 -9.15
C ALA A 139 -24.37 5.72 -9.42
N TRP A 140 -24.42 6.98 -9.80
CA TRP A 140 -25.65 7.65 -10.20
C TRP A 140 -26.12 7.31 -11.63
N GLY A 141 -25.40 6.45 -12.33
CA GLY A 141 -25.73 6.03 -13.70
C GLY A 141 -25.61 7.12 -14.76
N ARG A 142 -24.94 8.25 -14.47
CA ARG A 142 -24.86 9.41 -15.36
C ARG A 142 -24.13 9.15 -16.67
N ILE A 143 -23.25 8.15 -16.68
CA ILE A 143 -22.51 7.71 -17.87
C ILE A 143 -22.92 6.29 -18.31
N GLY A 144 -23.96 5.72 -17.69
CA GLY A 144 -24.36 4.34 -17.91
C GLY A 144 -23.38 3.34 -17.32
N GLN A 145 -23.38 2.12 -17.85
CA GLN A 145 -22.48 1.04 -17.40
C GLN A 145 -21.05 1.33 -17.87
N VAL A 146 -20.09 1.18 -16.97
CA VAL A 146 -18.66 1.21 -17.31
C VAL A 146 -18.30 -0.09 -18.03
N LEU A 147 -17.92 0.01 -19.30
CA LEU A 147 -17.58 -1.13 -20.15
C LEU A 147 -16.07 -1.36 -20.27
N GLY A 148 -15.27 -0.32 -20.04
CA GLY A 148 -13.83 -0.42 -20.17
C GLY A 148 -13.07 0.57 -19.29
N VAL A 149 -11.90 0.14 -18.83
CA VAL A 149 -10.92 0.98 -18.16
C VAL A 149 -9.57 0.80 -18.86
N GLN A 150 -8.92 1.89 -19.18
CA GLN A 150 -7.54 1.89 -19.66
C GLN A 150 -6.67 2.66 -18.70
N GLY A 151 -5.47 2.15 -18.40
CA GLY A 151 -4.60 2.85 -17.48
C GLY A 151 -3.15 2.43 -17.60
N ASP A 152 -2.26 3.35 -17.30
CA ASP A 152 -0.85 3.08 -17.18
C ASP A 152 -0.24 3.77 -15.96
N LEU A 153 0.72 3.11 -15.36
CA LEU A 153 1.64 3.73 -14.42
C LEU A 153 3.05 3.22 -14.70
N CYS A 154 3.78 3.98 -15.49
CA CYS A 154 5.14 3.68 -15.88
C CYS A 154 6.06 4.82 -15.45
N ALA A 155 7.12 4.48 -14.72
CA ALA A 155 8.10 5.44 -14.25
C ALA A 155 9.49 4.88 -14.44
N TYR A 156 10.27 5.46 -15.34
CA TYR A 156 11.62 4.99 -15.61
C TYR A 156 12.48 4.93 -14.34
N ARG A 157 13.02 3.76 -14.09
CA ARG A 157 13.95 3.45 -13.00
C ARG A 157 15.12 2.68 -13.57
N PRO A 158 16.31 3.25 -13.62
CA PRO A 158 17.51 2.53 -14.08
C PRO A 158 17.67 1.23 -13.28
N TYR A 159 18.02 0.14 -13.97
CA TYR A 159 18.30 -1.12 -13.31
C TYR A 159 19.45 -0.96 -12.31
N ASN A 160 19.18 -1.25 -11.05
CA ASN A 160 20.16 -1.28 -9.99
C ASN A 160 19.80 -2.40 -9.00
N PRO A 161 20.49 -3.54 -9.01
CA PRO A 161 20.17 -4.68 -8.15
C PRO A 161 20.32 -4.39 -6.65
N ALA A 162 21.00 -3.31 -6.26
CA ALA A 162 21.08 -2.87 -4.87
C ALA A 162 19.87 -2.00 -4.43
N SER A 163 19.03 -1.59 -5.37
CA SER A 163 17.79 -0.87 -5.04
C SER A 163 16.68 -1.82 -4.65
N ARG A 164 15.88 -1.45 -3.62
CA ARG A 164 14.70 -2.22 -3.20
C ARG A 164 13.72 -2.52 -4.34
N LEU A 165 13.65 -1.66 -5.36
CA LEU A 165 12.75 -1.83 -6.51
C LEU A 165 13.15 -3.02 -7.39
N TRP A 166 14.43 -3.37 -7.36
CA TRP A 166 15.02 -4.42 -8.18
C TRP A 166 15.51 -5.63 -7.36
N ASP A 167 15.35 -5.59 -6.04
CA ASP A 167 15.75 -6.68 -5.15
C ASP A 167 14.56 -7.59 -4.84
N PRO A 168 14.57 -8.87 -5.29
CA PRO A 168 13.50 -9.81 -5.01
C PRO A 168 13.31 -10.06 -3.50
N ALA A 169 14.38 -9.94 -2.69
CA ALA A 169 14.30 -10.13 -1.24
C ALA A 169 13.50 -9.02 -0.53
N THR A 170 13.33 -7.88 -1.16
CA THR A 170 12.52 -6.76 -0.65
C THR A 170 11.14 -6.65 -1.32
N GLY A 171 10.76 -7.62 -2.16
CA GLY A 171 9.52 -7.61 -2.92
C GLY A 171 9.57 -6.58 -4.05
N GLY A 172 10.74 -6.48 -4.72
CA GLY A 172 10.92 -5.64 -5.90
C GLY A 172 10.06 -6.11 -7.07
N GLY A 173 9.83 -5.23 -8.03
CA GLY A 173 9.04 -5.48 -9.22
C GLY A 173 8.01 -4.38 -9.51
N ALA A 174 7.76 -4.18 -10.81
CA ALA A 174 6.86 -3.14 -11.26
C ALA A 174 5.39 -3.42 -10.91
N ILE A 175 4.98 -4.69 -10.83
CA ILE A 175 3.59 -5.05 -10.54
C ILE A 175 3.22 -4.65 -9.11
N LEU A 176 4.02 -5.04 -8.11
CA LEU A 176 3.76 -4.70 -6.71
C LEU A 176 4.01 -3.21 -6.39
N ASP A 177 4.93 -2.55 -7.10
CA ASP A 177 5.22 -1.13 -6.83
C ASP A 177 4.28 -0.17 -7.56
N LEU A 178 3.97 -0.44 -8.83
CA LEU A 178 3.18 0.43 -9.71
C LEU A 178 1.88 -0.21 -10.20
N GLY A 179 1.91 -1.48 -10.61
CA GLY A 179 0.76 -2.17 -11.17
C GLY A 179 -0.42 -2.28 -10.21
N VAL A 180 -0.15 -2.35 -8.92
CA VAL A 180 -1.17 -2.37 -7.87
C VAL A 180 -2.10 -1.16 -7.94
N TYR A 181 -1.62 0.01 -8.37
CA TYR A 181 -2.46 1.20 -8.54
C TYR A 181 -3.44 1.06 -9.69
N THR A 182 -2.95 0.61 -10.86
CA THR A 182 -3.79 0.45 -12.06
C THR A 182 -4.83 -0.63 -11.86
N VAL A 183 -4.45 -1.77 -11.24
CA VAL A 183 -5.38 -2.85 -10.90
C VAL A 183 -6.43 -2.37 -9.89
N SER A 184 -6.01 -1.71 -8.81
CA SER A 184 -6.91 -1.20 -7.79
C SER A 184 -7.93 -0.21 -8.36
N MET A 185 -7.49 0.66 -9.28
CA MET A 185 -8.40 1.61 -9.92
C MET A 185 -9.39 0.92 -10.83
N ALA A 186 -8.95 -0.03 -11.67
CA ALA A 186 -9.85 -0.78 -12.53
C ALA A 186 -10.91 -1.55 -11.71
N GLU A 187 -10.52 -2.19 -10.61
CA GLU A 187 -11.46 -2.85 -9.68
C GLU A 187 -12.46 -1.90 -9.03
N ALA A 188 -12.05 -0.66 -8.76
CA ALA A 188 -12.94 0.35 -8.17
C ALA A 188 -14.16 0.66 -9.04
N PHE A 189 -14.05 0.50 -10.36
CA PHE A 189 -15.09 0.79 -11.34
C PHE A 189 -15.74 -0.45 -11.98
N LEU A 190 -15.01 -1.54 -12.10
CA LEU A 190 -15.46 -2.76 -12.79
C LEU A 190 -15.77 -3.93 -11.85
N GLY A 191 -15.41 -3.83 -10.56
CA GLY A 191 -15.64 -4.88 -9.57
C GLY A 191 -14.61 -6.00 -9.64
N ALA A 192 -15.02 -7.23 -9.32
CA ALA A 192 -14.12 -8.37 -9.21
C ALA A 192 -13.66 -8.90 -10.57
N ALA A 193 -12.35 -9.05 -10.75
CA ALA A 193 -11.74 -9.67 -11.91
C ALA A 193 -12.11 -11.18 -12.00
N ARG A 194 -12.29 -11.68 -13.22
CA ARG A 194 -12.55 -13.11 -13.52
C ARG A 194 -11.48 -13.76 -14.36
N GLN A 195 -10.87 -13.00 -15.26
CA GLN A 195 -9.90 -13.51 -16.21
C GLN A 195 -8.76 -12.49 -16.34
N VAL A 196 -7.54 -12.98 -16.30
CA VAL A 196 -6.34 -12.14 -16.43
C VAL A 196 -5.41 -12.77 -17.47
N HIS A 197 -5.02 -11.97 -18.46
CA HIS A 197 -3.90 -12.26 -19.34
C HIS A 197 -2.82 -11.22 -19.11
N CYS A 198 -1.59 -11.68 -18.90
CA CYS A 198 -0.47 -10.80 -18.59
C CYS A 198 0.76 -11.21 -19.40
N VAL A 199 1.42 -10.22 -20.00
CA VAL A 199 2.73 -10.36 -20.64
C VAL A 199 3.67 -9.38 -19.97
N GLY A 200 4.87 -9.83 -19.62
CA GLY A 200 5.83 -9.00 -18.89
C GLY A 200 7.25 -9.10 -19.43
N ARG A 201 8.09 -8.19 -18.99
CA ARG A 201 9.53 -8.22 -19.17
C ARG A 201 10.21 -8.38 -17.81
N TYR A 202 11.39 -8.99 -17.82
CA TYR A 202 12.15 -9.25 -16.62
C TYR A 202 13.54 -8.63 -16.71
N ALA A 203 14.00 -8.13 -15.57
CA ALA A 203 15.38 -7.71 -15.37
C ALA A 203 16.32 -8.94 -15.30
N PRO A 204 17.65 -8.76 -15.42
CA PRO A 204 18.60 -9.88 -15.38
C PRO A 204 18.54 -10.75 -14.12
N ASN A 205 18.03 -10.24 -13.01
CA ASN A 205 17.89 -10.98 -11.75
C ASN A 205 16.49 -11.61 -11.56
N GLY A 206 15.64 -11.63 -12.59
CA GLY A 206 14.33 -12.26 -12.58
C GLY A 206 13.20 -11.43 -11.98
N VAL A 207 13.46 -10.19 -11.57
CA VAL A 207 12.41 -9.26 -11.14
C VAL A 207 11.70 -8.70 -12.37
N GLU A 208 10.37 -8.65 -12.36
CA GLU A 208 9.63 -8.08 -13.49
C GLU A 208 9.82 -6.56 -13.56
N SER A 209 10.26 -6.10 -14.74
CA SER A 209 10.49 -4.68 -15.03
C SER A 209 9.27 -3.98 -15.60
N ALA A 210 8.39 -4.71 -16.26
CA ALA A 210 7.13 -4.20 -16.80
C ALA A 210 6.13 -5.32 -17.01
N ALA A 211 4.84 -4.95 -17.02
CA ALA A 211 3.74 -5.83 -17.34
C ALA A 211 2.65 -5.08 -18.10
N THR A 212 2.03 -5.77 -19.07
CA THR A 212 0.80 -5.36 -19.72
C THR A 212 -0.25 -6.42 -19.44
N MET A 213 -1.40 -5.98 -18.95
CA MET A 213 -2.48 -6.84 -18.48
C MET A 213 -3.76 -6.54 -19.26
N SER A 214 -4.45 -7.60 -19.69
CA SER A 214 -5.83 -7.57 -20.18
C SER A 214 -6.70 -8.34 -19.19
N ILE A 215 -7.69 -7.66 -18.60
CA ILE A 215 -8.48 -8.21 -17.51
C ILE A 215 -9.96 -8.16 -17.87
N GLY A 216 -10.65 -9.29 -17.73
CA GLY A 216 -12.11 -9.40 -17.84
C GLY A 216 -12.77 -9.42 -16.46
N TYR A 217 -13.89 -8.73 -16.32
CA TYR A 217 -14.61 -8.56 -15.06
C TYR A 217 -15.98 -9.24 -15.06
N ALA A 218 -16.52 -9.52 -13.90
CA ALA A 218 -17.79 -10.22 -13.71
C ALA A 218 -18.97 -9.54 -14.39
N GLY A 219 -18.99 -8.21 -14.46
CA GLY A 219 -20.01 -7.40 -15.10
C GLY A 219 -19.89 -7.31 -16.64
N GLY A 220 -18.94 -8.03 -17.26
CA GLY A 220 -18.69 -8.00 -18.70
C GLY A 220 -17.75 -6.85 -19.15
N GLY A 221 -17.33 -5.98 -18.24
CA GLY A 221 -16.34 -4.95 -18.52
C GLY A 221 -14.93 -5.51 -18.68
N THR A 222 -14.04 -4.74 -19.31
CA THR A 222 -12.64 -5.11 -19.54
C THR A 222 -11.69 -4.00 -19.12
N ALA A 223 -10.46 -4.36 -18.70
CA ALA A 223 -9.40 -3.38 -18.50
C ALA A 223 -8.15 -3.72 -19.34
N ALA A 224 -7.47 -2.68 -19.82
CA ALA A 224 -6.16 -2.74 -20.45
C ALA A 224 -5.19 -1.90 -19.63
N LEU A 225 -4.30 -2.56 -18.89
CA LEU A 225 -3.45 -1.92 -17.89
C LEU A 225 -1.97 -2.17 -18.20
N THR A 226 -1.13 -1.17 -17.95
CA THR A 226 0.32 -1.28 -18.11
C THR A 226 1.02 -0.70 -16.88
N CYS A 227 2.09 -1.35 -16.45
CA CYS A 227 3.02 -0.80 -15.47
C CYS A 227 4.47 -1.11 -15.86
N GLY A 228 5.41 -0.27 -15.46
CA GLY A 228 6.80 -0.53 -15.80
C GLY A 228 7.81 0.46 -15.25
N PHE A 229 9.05 -0.05 -15.10
CA PHE A 229 10.24 0.70 -14.71
C PHE A 229 11.14 1.08 -15.88
N ASP A 230 10.93 0.51 -17.06
CA ASP A 230 11.82 0.62 -18.21
C ASP A 230 11.37 1.67 -19.25
N VAL A 231 10.24 2.31 -19.02
CA VAL A 231 9.74 3.42 -19.84
C VAL A 231 9.10 4.50 -18.97
N HIS A 232 8.94 5.69 -19.50
CA HIS A 232 8.00 6.68 -18.99
C HIS A 232 6.66 6.51 -19.69
N GLY A 233 5.58 6.47 -18.93
CA GLY A 233 4.22 6.54 -19.43
C GLY A 233 3.56 7.86 -19.05
N PRO A 234 2.38 8.17 -19.61
CA PRO A 234 1.60 9.37 -19.26
C PRO A 234 1.04 9.33 -17.83
N ALA A 235 1.06 8.17 -17.16
CA ALA A 235 0.50 7.96 -15.82
C ALA A 235 -0.99 8.35 -15.75
N GLN A 236 -1.80 7.75 -16.61
CA GLN A 236 -3.22 8.05 -16.80
C GLN A 236 -4.09 6.82 -16.45
N MET A 237 -5.29 7.15 -15.98
CA MET A 237 -6.43 6.21 -15.86
C MET A 237 -7.74 6.91 -16.14
#